data_1345bde7d72899176059aa2f2f38c598
#
_entry.id   1345bde7d72899176059aa2f2f38c598
#
_cell.length_a   1.000
_cell.length_b   1.000
_cell.length_c   1.000
_cell.angle_alpha   90.00
_cell.angle_beta   90.00
_cell.angle_gamma   90.00
#
_symmetry.space_group_name_H-M   'P 1'
#
loop_
_entity.id
_entity.type
_entity.pdbx_description
1 polymer ?
#
loop_
_entity_poly.entity_id
_entity_poly.type
_entity_poly.pdbx_seq_one_letter_code
_entity_poly.pdbx_strand_id
1 'polypeptide(L)'
;SNGFTCVQTDTKGNYELPYNSATKFVYYTVPADCEVPTHSATDNTACFYRQVVDSVKRYDFQLTRMPRGKEKSYKLIVIGDPQVTNAYGPYFQGPNDNAVRKSDIDRFTDETMADIKKTLASLPDDMPVYALSMGDNVQYYGGYNEKLEGQMRAVLGSTRMRTFSVIGNHDQDGKALFKRKWEEAWGPTDYSFDRGNVHYVCINNVIYYRGGAYYQPGELTDEQMAWL
;
A
#
# COMPACT_ATOMS: atom_id res chain seq x y z
N SER A 1 -7.77 7.55 -12.72
CA SER A 1 -8.94 7.38 -11.81
C SER A 1 -8.93 8.42 -10.71
N ASN A 2 -10.08 8.68 -10.13
CA ASN A 2 -10.25 9.51 -8.92
C ASN A 2 -10.99 8.77 -7.78
N GLY A 3 -11.08 7.44 -7.88
CA GLY A 3 -11.82 6.60 -6.93
C GLY A 3 -13.29 6.38 -7.29
N PHE A 4 -13.85 7.21 -8.18
CA PHE A 4 -15.25 7.14 -8.63
C PHE A 4 -15.37 6.92 -10.14
N THR A 5 -14.42 7.46 -10.88
CA THR A 5 -14.45 7.43 -12.36
C THR A 5 -13.05 7.06 -12.87
N CYS A 6 -13.03 6.13 -13.82
CA CYS A 6 -11.85 5.81 -14.62
C CYS A 6 -12.00 6.39 -16.02
N VAL A 7 -10.93 6.96 -16.54
CA VAL A 7 -10.84 7.44 -17.92
C VAL A 7 -9.54 6.98 -18.56
N GLN A 8 -9.55 6.84 -19.87
CA GLN A 8 -8.33 6.61 -20.64
C GLN A 8 -7.75 7.96 -21.07
N THR A 9 -6.42 8.03 -21.14
CA THR A 9 -5.74 9.18 -21.73
C THR A 9 -5.91 9.18 -23.24
N ASP A 10 -5.93 10.36 -23.85
CA ASP A 10 -5.84 10.50 -25.29
C ASP A 10 -4.44 10.12 -25.81
N THR A 11 -4.24 10.20 -27.14
CA THR A 11 -2.96 9.88 -27.78
C THR A 11 -1.81 10.83 -27.40
N LYS A 12 -2.11 11.96 -26.76
CA LYS A 12 -1.15 12.95 -26.26
C LYS A 12 -0.93 12.82 -24.76
N GLY A 13 -1.60 11.85 -24.09
CA GLY A 13 -1.53 11.64 -22.67
C GLY A 13 -2.42 12.54 -21.83
N ASN A 14 -3.32 13.32 -22.45
CA ASN A 14 -4.27 14.15 -21.69
C ASN A 14 -5.43 13.31 -21.16
N TYR A 15 -5.95 13.72 -20.02
CA TYR A 15 -7.15 13.14 -19.42
C TYR A 15 -7.96 14.22 -18.72
N GLU A 16 -9.25 13.95 -18.53
CA GLU A 16 -10.16 14.79 -17.78
C GLU A 16 -10.99 13.92 -16.84
N LEU A 17 -11.03 14.28 -15.57
CA LEU A 17 -11.79 13.59 -14.55
C LEU A 17 -12.79 14.56 -13.93
N PRO A 18 -14.06 14.16 -13.72
CA PRO A 18 -15.03 14.98 -13.02
C PRO A 18 -14.58 15.21 -11.59
N TYR A 19 -14.67 16.47 -11.12
CA TYR A 19 -14.38 16.79 -9.74
C TYR A 19 -15.57 16.43 -8.85
N ASN A 20 -15.27 15.80 -7.73
CA ASN A 20 -16.21 15.50 -6.66
C ASN A 20 -15.55 15.92 -5.34
N SER A 21 -16.28 16.56 -4.44
CA SER A 21 -15.76 16.98 -3.12
C SER A 21 -15.30 15.81 -2.24
N ALA A 22 -15.74 14.59 -2.55
CA ALA A 22 -15.24 13.37 -1.89
C ALA A 22 -13.96 12.81 -2.53
N THR A 23 -13.51 13.35 -3.67
CA THR A 23 -12.28 12.92 -4.33
C THR A 23 -11.06 13.29 -3.49
N LYS A 24 -10.32 12.29 -3.03
CA LYS A 24 -9.10 12.48 -2.22
C LYS A 24 -7.83 12.39 -3.05
N PHE A 25 -7.86 11.60 -4.10
CA PHE A 25 -6.70 11.29 -4.94
C PHE A 25 -7.03 11.36 -6.41
N VAL A 26 -6.02 11.65 -7.20
CA VAL A 26 -5.95 11.33 -8.63
C VAL A 26 -4.81 10.34 -8.81
N TYR A 27 -5.04 9.24 -9.51
CA TYR A 27 -4.07 8.17 -9.67
C TYR A 27 -4.26 7.42 -11.00
N TYR A 28 -3.27 6.64 -11.38
CA TYR A 28 -3.30 5.86 -12.61
C TYR A 28 -2.96 4.40 -12.34
N THR A 29 -3.45 3.51 -13.19
CA THR A 29 -2.99 2.12 -13.25
C THR A 29 -1.56 2.13 -13.77
N VAL A 30 -0.60 1.64 -12.98
CA VAL A 30 0.81 1.58 -13.40
C VAL A 30 0.96 0.58 -14.54
N PRO A 31 1.35 1.01 -15.78
CA PRO A 31 1.42 0.11 -16.90
C PRO A 31 2.56 -0.92 -16.78
N ALA A 32 2.37 -2.10 -17.34
CA ALA A 32 3.34 -3.20 -17.26
C ALA A 32 4.71 -2.89 -17.88
N ASP A 33 4.77 -1.95 -18.82
CA ASP A 33 6.01 -1.53 -19.50
C ASP A 33 6.67 -0.28 -18.89
N CYS A 34 6.14 0.20 -17.76
CA CYS A 34 6.64 1.36 -17.04
C CYS A 34 7.20 0.97 -15.68
N GLU A 35 8.20 1.71 -15.21
CA GLU A 35 8.70 1.60 -13.85
C GLU A 35 7.60 1.95 -12.84
N VAL A 36 7.59 1.27 -11.71
CA VAL A 36 6.74 1.66 -10.57
C VAL A 36 7.38 2.89 -9.91
N PRO A 37 6.71 4.04 -9.93
CA PRO A 37 7.20 5.22 -9.24
C PRO A 37 7.20 4.99 -7.73
N THR A 38 8.15 5.60 -7.05
CA THR A 38 8.32 5.49 -5.60
C THR A 38 8.30 6.86 -4.94
N HIS A 39 8.08 6.88 -3.63
CA HIS A 39 8.05 8.14 -2.89
C HIS A 39 9.39 8.86 -2.89
N SER A 40 10.50 8.12 -2.82
CA SER A 40 11.86 8.69 -2.92
C SER A 40 12.88 7.60 -3.26
N ALA A 41 14.14 7.99 -3.41
CA ALA A 41 15.25 7.05 -3.62
C ALA A 41 15.48 6.09 -2.44
N THR A 42 15.01 6.44 -1.25
CA THR A 42 15.15 5.65 -0.01
C THR A 42 13.83 5.06 0.48
N ASP A 43 12.72 5.41 -0.16
CA ASP A 43 11.39 4.88 0.14
C ASP A 43 10.81 4.25 -1.12
N ASN A 44 10.98 2.94 -1.25
CA ASN A 44 10.54 2.14 -2.39
C ASN A 44 9.06 1.73 -2.33
N THR A 45 8.25 2.34 -1.47
CA THR A 45 6.79 2.19 -1.53
C THR A 45 6.23 2.90 -2.76
N ALA A 46 5.24 2.29 -3.42
CA ALA A 46 4.70 2.76 -4.68
C ALA A 46 3.97 4.11 -4.53
N CYS A 47 4.23 5.05 -5.45
CA CYS A 47 3.68 6.40 -5.45
C CYS A 47 3.07 6.78 -6.81
N PHE A 48 2.00 6.10 -7.19
CA PHE A 48 1.28 6.26 -8.46
C PHE A 48 0.10 7.23 -8.37
N TYR A 49 0.01 8.00 -7.32
CA TYR A 49 -1.11 8.89 -6.99
C TYR A 49 -0.64 10.31 -6.64
N ARG A 50 -1.59 11.23 -6.65
CA ARG A 50 -1.45 12.58 -6.08
C ARG A 50 -2.66 12.85 -5.21
N GLN A 51 -2.42 13.44 -4.04
CA GLN A 51 -3.51 13.92 -3.20
C GLN A 51 -4.16 15.15 -3.84
N VAL A 52 -5.48 15.19 -3.83
CA VAL A 52 -6.23 16.33 -4.37
C VAL A 52 -6.12 17.51 -3.43
N VAL A 53 -5.81 18.67 -4.02
CA VAL A 53 -5.77 19.98 -3.35
C VAL A 53 -6.72 20.89 -4.12
N ASP A 54 -7.66 21.53 -3.44
CA ASP A 54 -8.75 22.32 -4.07
C ASP A 54 -8.26 23.40 -5.04
N SER A 55 -7.12 24.02 -4.75
CA SER A 55 -6.52 25.03 -5.61
C SER A 55 -5.84 24.49 -6.85
N VAL A 56 -5.59 23.16 -6.93
CA VAL A 56 -4.88 22.51 -8.04
C VAL A 56 -5.87 21.91 -9.01
N LYS A 57 -5.80 22.37 -10.27
CA LYS A 57 -6.69 21.90 -11.35
C LYS A 57 -6.03 20.92 -12.30
N ARG A 58 -4.70 20.70 -12.16
CA ARG A 58 -3.93 19.85 -13.06
C ARG A 58 -2.99 18.94 -12.27
N TYR A 59 -3.04 17.66 -12.58
CA TYR A 59 -2.19 16.63 -11.99
C TYR A 59 -1.46 15.89 -13.11
N ASP A 60 -0.16 16.11 -13.23
CA ASP A 60 0.68 15.45 -14.22
C ASP A 60 1.41 14.26 -13.59
N PHE A 61 1.51 13.18 -14.37
CA PHE A 61 2.25 11.97 -14.00
C PHE A 61 3.33 11.71 -15.04
N GLN A 62 4.57 11.64 -14.59
CA GLN A 62 5.66 11.24 -15.46
C GLN A 62 5.80 9.72 -15.42
N LEU A 63 5.63 9.08 -16.57
CA LEU A 63 5.83 7.64 -16.73
C LEU A 63 7.20 7.39 -17.31
N THR A 64 8.00 6.55 -16.64
CA THR A 64 9.32 6.11 -17.13
C THR A 64 9.16 4.72 -17.73
N ARG A 65 9.38 4.61 -19.04
CA ARG A 65 9.32 3.30 -19.69
C ARG A 65 10.53 2.46 -19.35
N MET A 66 10.29 1.19 -19.09
CA MET A 66 11.37 0.23 -18.86
C MET A 66 12.12 -0.04 -20.18
N PRO A 67 13.46 -0.06 -20.19
CA PRO A 67 14.26 -0.19 -21.41
C PRO A 67 13.97 -1.48 -22.20
N ARG A 68 13.56 -2.56 -21.51
CA ARG A 68 13.25 -3.87 -22.11
C ARG A 68 11.74 -4.11 -22.28
N GLY A 69 10.91 -3.08 -22.11
CA GLY A 69 9.45 -3.21 -22.06
C GLY A 69 8.98 -3.99 -20.83
N LYS A 70 7.79 -4.59 -20.90
CA LYS A 70 7.23 -5.34 -19.77
C LYS A 70 8.07 -6.57 -19.41
N GLU A 71 8.12 -6.88 -18.15
CA GLU A 71 8.87 -8.03 -17.63
C GLU A 71 8.28 -9.34 -18.18
N LYS A 72 9.18 -10.27 -18.59
CA LYS A 72 8.80 -11.65 -18.90
C LYS A 72 8.67 -12.51 -17.64
N SER A 73 9.41 -12.14 -16.59
CA SER A 73 9.36 -12.76 -15.28
C SER A 73 9.74 -11.75 -14.20
N TYR A 74 9.17 -11.89 -13.04
CA TYR A 74 9.44 -11.09 -11.84
C TYR A 74 9.15 -11.93 -10.60
N LYS A 75 9.58 -11.45 -9.44
CA LYS A 75 9.21 -12.02 -8.15
C LYS A 75 8.18 -11.11 -7.48
N LEU A 76 7.17 -11.72 -6.87
CA LEU A 76 6.21 -11.05 -6.01
C LEU A 76 6.33 -11.63 -4.61
N ILE A 77 6.66 -10.81 -3.64
CA ILE A 77 6.68 -11.16 -2.22
C ILE A 77 5.35 -10.68 -1.64
N VAL A 78 4.60 -11.59 -1.07
CA VAL A 78 3.33 -11.28 -0.40
C VAL A 78 3.57 -11.29 1.09
N ILE A 79 3.23 -10.19 1.77
CA ILE A 79 3.37 -10.00 3.21
C ILE A 79 1.95 -9.93 3.77
N GLY A 80 1.54 -10.96 4.51
CA GLY A 80 0.22 -11.01 5.14
C GLY A 80 0.26 -10.56 6.59
N ASP A 81 -0.69 -9.75 6.99
CA ASP A 81 -1.02 -9.39 8.37
C ASP A 81 0.17 -9.22 9.34
N PRO A 82 1.10 -8.28 9.10
CA PRO A 82 2.20 -8.05 10.04
C PRO A 82 1.73 -7.66 11.43
N GLN A 83 0.62 -6.94 11.52
CA GLN A 83 -0.05 -6.49 12.75
C GLN A 83 0.93 -5.95 13.80
N VAL A 84 1.91 -5.17 13.34
CA VAL A 84 2.92 -4.57 14.21
C VAL A 84 2.24 -3.65 15.22
N THR A 85 2.53 -3.83 16.48
CA THR A 85 1.94 -3.04 17.57
C THR A 85 3.00 -2.23 18.30
N ASN A 86 2.54 -1.21 19.04
CA ASN A 86 3.38 -0.52 20.02
C ASN A 86 3.19 -1.07 21.44
N ALA A 87 2.44 -2.16 21.59
CA ALA A 87 2.21 -2.78 22.87
C ALA A 87 3.30 -3.82 23.22
N TYR A 88 3.86 -3.70 24.39
CA TYR A 88 4.65 -4.74 25.02
C TYR A 88 3.69 -5.57 25.88
N GLY A 89 3.09 -6.60 25.29
CA GLY A 89 2.09 -7.41 25.98
C GLY A 89 2.56 -8.81 26.32
N PRO A 90 2.07 -9.42 27.41
CA PRO A 90 2.34 -10.82 27.73
C PRO A 90 1.78 -11.80 26.68
N TYR A 91 0.90 -11.34 25.82
CA TYR A 91 0.28 -12.16 24.77
C TYR A 91 1.22 -12.50 23.60
N PHE A 92 2.31 -11.75 23.45
CA PHE A 92 3.28 -11.91 22.35
C PHE A 92 4.63 -12.44 22.82
N GLN A 93 4.72 -12.86 24.07
CA GLN A 93 5.96 -13.41 24.64
C GLN A 93 5.79 -14.91 24.82
N GLY A 94 6.66 -15.67 24.17
CA GLY A 94 6.79 -17.09 24.50
C GLY A 94 7.19 -17.28 25.97
N PRO A 95 6.84 -18.41 26.60
CA PRO A 95 7.07 -18.66 28.03
C PRO A 95 8.56 -18.63 28.46
N ASN A 96 9.49 -18.56 27.50
CA ASN A 96 10.93 -18.60 27.75
C ASN A 96 11.66 -17.29 27.39
N ASP A 97 10.95 -16.20 27.12
CA ASP A 97 11.58 -14.96 26.66
C ASP A 97 12.00 -14.08 27.84
N ASN A 98 13.04 -14.51 28.54
CA ASN A 98 13.76 -13.67 29.53
C ASN A 98 14.75 -12.70 28.90
N ALA A 99 14.86 -12.69 27.58
CA ALA A 99 15.77 -11.82 26.84
C ALA A 99 15.14 -10.45 26.58
N VAL A 100 15.98 -9.47 26.31
CA VAL A 100 15.66 -8.09 25.98
C VAL A 100 14.39 -8.01 25.11
N ARG A 101 13.35 -7.41 25.67
CA ARG A 101 12.03 -7.25 25.02
C ARG A 101 12.20 -6.32 23.81
N LYS A 102 12.27 -6.90 22.61
CA LYS A 102 12.18 -6.12 21.37
C LYS A 102 10.75 -5.70 21.13
N SER A 103 10.55 -4.50 20.59
CA SER A 103 9.24 -4.08 20.07
C SER A 103 8.87 -4.92 18.85
N ASP A 104 7.59 -4.97 18.50
CA ASP A 104 7.14 -5.71 17.31
C ASP A 104 7.77 -5.15 16.04
N ILE A 105 7.94 -3.82 15.95
CA ILE A 105 8.61 -3.20 14.79
C ILE A 105 10.09 -3.57 14.70
N ASP A 106 10.78 -3.72 15.84
CA ASP A 106 12.17 -4.17 15.86
C ASP A 106 12.26 -5.64 15.42
N ARG A 107 11.35 -6.49 15.87
CA ARG A 107 11.26 -7.90 15.45
C ARG A 107 10.93 -8.02 13.98
N PHE A 108 9.94 -7.28 13.49
CA PHE A 108 9.61 -7.25 12.08
C PHE A 108 10.82 -6.84 11.23
N THR A 109 11.58 -5.83 11.69
CA THR A 109 12.79 -5.34 11.01
C THR A 109 13.93 -6.36 11.03
N ASP A 110 14.22 -6.91 12.21
CA ASP A 110 15.42 -7.73 12.46
C ASP A 110 15.22 -9.20 12.09
N GLU A 111 13.97 -9.67 12.04
CA GLU A 111 13.62 -11.05 11.75
C GLU A 111 13.01 -11.15 10.34
N THR A 112 11.78 -10.67 10.15
CA THR A 112 11.04 -10.83 8.88
C THR A 112 11.73 -10.11 7.72
N MET A 113 12.04 -8.82 7.90
CA MET A 113 12.67 -8.04 6.83
C MET A 113 14.14 -8.42 6.61
N ALA A 114 14.84 -8.92 7.63
CA ALA A 114 16.17 -9.48 7.45
C ALA A 114 16.16 -10.74 6.59
N ASP A 115 15.17 -11.63 6.78
CA ASP A 115 15.01 -12.81 5.94
C ASP A 115 14.61 -12.47 4.50
N ILE A 116 13.71 -11.49 4.32
CA ILE A 116 13.39 -10.94 3.00
C ILE A 116 14.64 -10.37 2.34
N LYS A 117 15.45 -9.57 3.03
CA LYS A 117 16.72 -9.03 2.50
C LYS A 117 17.69 -10.12 2.09
N LYS A 118 17.79 -11.19 2.86
CA LYS A 118 18.61 -12.36 2.53
C LYS A 118 18.11 -13.05 1.26
N THR A 119 16.79 -13.22 1.14
CA THR A 119 16.15 -13.75 -0.08
C THR A 119 16.45 -12.86 -1.28
N LEU A 120 16.30 -11.54 -1.15
CA LEU A 120 16.59 -10.58 -2.22
C LEU A 120 18.06 -10.64 -2.66
N ALA A 121 18.99 -10.80 -1.71
CA ALA A 121 20.42 -10.92 -2.00
C ALA A 121 20.79 -12.21 -2.76
N SER A 122 19.93 -13.23 -2.72
CA SER A 122 20.11 -14.47 -3.48
C SER A 122 19.59 -14.40 -4.93
N LEU A 123 18.83 -13.37 -5.25
CA LEU A 123 18.27 -13.15 -6.58
C LEU A 123 19.23 -12.32 -7.45
N PRO A 124 19.24 -12.53 -8.78
CA PRO A 124 19.99 -11.65 -9.70
C PRO A 124 19.62 -10.17 -9.50
N ASP A 125 20.60 -9.29 -9.62
CA ASP A 125 20.39 -7.84 -9.40
C ASP A 125 19.38 -7.23 -10.37
N ASP A 126 19.33 -7.76 -11.60
CA ASP A 126 18.40 -7.32 -12.64
C ASP A 126 17.03 -7.99 -12.57
N MET A 127 16.80 -8.90 -11.63
CA MET A 127 15.49 -9.52 -11.40
C MET A 127 14.53 -8.49 -10.79
N PRO A 128 13.44 -8.13 -11.48
CA PRO A 128 12.41 -7.27 -10.91
C PRO A 128 11.75 -7.95 -9.71
N VAL A 129 11.61 -7.21 -8.61
CA VAL A 129 10.96 -7.70 -7.40
C VAL A 129 9.95 -6.67 -6.92
N TYR A 130 8.74 -7.13 -6.73
CA TYR A 130 7.62 -6.38 -6.18
C TYR A 130 7.21 -6.98 -4.84
N ALA A 131 6.59 -6.17 -4.00
CA ALA A 131 5.95 -6.65 -2.79
C ALA A 131 4.51 -6.17 -2.73
N LEU A 132 3.66 -6.99 -2.14
CA LEU A 132 2.28 -6.67 -1.83
C LEU A 132 2.05 -6.92 -0.34
N SER A 133 1.87 -5.85 0.43
CA SER A 133 1.44 -5.94 1.81
C SER A 133 -0.08 -6.02 1.84
N MET A 134 -0.60 -7.12 2.40
CA MET A 134 -2.01 -7.51 2.29
C MET A 134 -2.91 -6.86 3.35
N GLY A 135 -2.45 -5.78 3.97
CA GLY A 135 -3.17 -5.07 5.02
C GLY A 135 -2.76 -5.48 6.42
N ASP A 136 -3.41 -4.86 7.38
CA ASP A 136 -3.11 -5.00 8.80
C ASP A 136 -1.61 -4.81 9.08
N ASN A 137 -1.04 -3.76 8.46
CA ASN A 137 0.36 -3.41 8.66
C ASN A 137 0.62 -3.06 10.12
N VAL A 138 -0.30 -2.30 10.70
CA VAL A 138 -0.22 -1.81 12.08
C VAL A 138 -1.54 -2.07 12.80
N GLN A 139 -1.44 -2.49 14.04
CA GLN A 139 -2.58 -2.58 14.94
C GLN A 139 -2.47 -1.54 16.06
N TYR A 140 -3.41 -0.61 16.12
CA TYR A 140 -3.38 0.49 17.08
C TYR A 140 -4.12 0.15 18.36
N TYR A 141 -3.39 0.08 19.47
CA TYR A 141 -3.97 0.03 20.80
C TYR A 141 -3.99 1.44 21.41
N GLY A 142 -5.18 1.90 21.82
CA GLY A 142 -5.34 3.20 22.46
C GLY A 142 -5.39 4.42 21.55
N GLY A 143 -5.23 4.26 20.24
CA GLY A 143 -5.34 5.33 19.25
C GLY A 143 -4.31 5.24 18.14
N TYR A 144 -4.49 6.07 17.11
CA TYR A 144 -3.57 6.15 15.98
C TYR A 144 -2.15 6.53 16.43
N ASN A 145 -1.17 5.83 15.89
CA ASN A 145 0.25 6.06 16.19
C ASN A 145 1.03 6.36 14.90
N GLU A 146 1.15 7.65 14.60
CA GLU A 146 1.82 8.15 13.40
C GLU A 146 3.30 7.74 13.31
N LYS A 147 3.98 7.65 14.47
CA LYS A 147 5.37 7.21 14.51
C LYS A 147 5.51 5.75 14.09
N LEU A 148 4.64 4.88 14.59
CA LEU A 148 4.66 3.45 14.25
C LEU A 148 4.31 3.22 12.77
N GLU A 149 3.32 3.94 12.26
CA GLU A 149 2.96 3.93 10.83
C GLU A 149 4.16 4.34 9.95
N GLY A 150 4.82 5.44 10.30
CA GLY A 150 6.02 5.91 9.60
C GLY A 150 7.19 4.91 9.67
N GLN A 151 7.39 4.26 10.81
CA GLN A 151 8.40 3.21 10.97
C GLN A 151 8.08 2.00 10.06
N MET A 152 6.82 1.54 10.06
CA MET A 152 6.40 0.41 9.22
C MET A 152 6.62 0.71 7.73
N ARG A 153 6.20 1.89 7.29
CA ARG A 153 6.43 2.33 5.91
C ARG A 153 7.92 2.41 5.58
N ALA A 154 8.75 3.00 6.45
CA ALA A 154 10.18 3.10 6.24
C ALA A 154 10.84 1.71 6.12
N VAL A 155 10.41 0.75 6.92
CA VAL A 155 10.93 -0.62 6.89
C VAL A 155 10.53 -1.32 5.59
N LEU A 156 9.27 -1.25 5.17
CA LEU A 156 8.79 -1.82 3.90
C LEU A 156 9.45 -1.16 2.69
N GLY A 157 9.67 0.16 2.73
CA GLY A 157 10.33 0.91 1.67
C GLY A 157 11.87 0.76 1.62
N SER A 158 12.48 0.12 2.62
CA SER A 158 13.95 0.07 2.79
C SER A 158 14.67 -0.91 1.86
N THR A 159 13.96 -1.68 1.06
CA THR A 159 14.54 -2.68 0.14
C THR A 159 14.37 -2.27 -1.31
N ARG A 160 14.98 -3.02 -2.24
CA ARG A 160 14.78 -2.79 -3.68
C ARG A 160 13.41 -3.21 -4.22
N MET A 161 12.57 -3.84 -3.41
CA MET A 161 11.20 -4.18 -3.80
C MET A 161 10.38 -2.91 -4.01
N ARG A 162 9.56 -2.89 -5.05
CA ARG A 162 8.51 -1.88 -5.20
C ARG A 162 7.28 -2.37 -4.44
N THR A 163 6.99 -1.75 -3.30
CA THR A 163 5.97 -2.24 -2.38
C THR A 163 4.65 -1.51 -2.56
N PHE A 164 3.61 -2.28 -2.85
CA PHE A 164 2.21 -1.84 -2.84
C PHE A 164 1.57 -2.27 -1.51
N SER A 165 0.63 -1.49 -1.01
CA SER A 165 -0.09 -1.81 0.24
C SER A 165 -1.60 -1.81 0.02
N VAL A 166 -2.26 -2.80 0.58
CA VAL A 166 -3.72 -2.87 0.73
C VAL A 166 -4.07 -2.47 2.16
N ILE A 167 -5.21 -1.87 2.39
CA ILE A 167 -5.68 -1.54 3.73
C ILE A 167 -6.37 -2.76 4.35
N GLY A 168 -6.06 -3.07 5.61
CA GLY A 168 -6.73 -4.10 6.39
C GLY A 168 -7.76 -3.54 7.38
N ASN A 169 -8.38 -4.43 8.14
CA ASN A 169 -9.38 -4.03 9.13
C ASN A 169 -8.75 -3.33 10.34
N HIS A 170 -7.57 -3.77 10.80
CA HIS A 170 -6.87 -3.13 11.92
C HIS A 170 -6.24 -1.79 11.55
N ASP A 171 -5.87 -1.58 10.29
CA ASP A 171 -5.37 -0.29 9.79
C ASP A 171 -6.44 0.82 9.87
N GLN A 172 -7.71 0.47 9.80
CA GLN A 172 -8.83 1.44 9.86
C GLN A 172 -9.69 1.31 11.11
N ASP A 173 -9.83 0.13 11.69
CA ASP A 173 -10.50 -0.19 12.96
C ASP A 173 -11.87 0.51 13.15
N GLY A 174 -12.64 0.64 12.04
CA GLY A 174 -13.92 1.33 11.99
C GLY A 174 -13.87 2.84 12.27
N LYS A 175 -12.69 3.43 12.29
CA LYS A 175 -12.49 4.85 12.60
C LYS A 175 -12.11 5.63 11.34
N ALA A 176 -12.95 6.58 10.95
CA ALA A 176 -12.69 7.43 9.78
C ALA A 176 -11.33 8.16 9.87
N LEU A 177 -10.88 8.51 11.09
CA LEU A 177 -9.56 9.10 11.30
C LEU A 177 -8.45 8.13 10.88
N PHE A 178 -8.53 6.86 11.28
CA PHE A 178 -7.49 5.87 10.97
C PHE A 178 -7.41 5.62 9.47
N LYS A 179 -8.56 5.38 8.83
CA LYS A 179 -8.62 5.25 7.36
C LYS A 179 -7.99 6.45 6.65
N ARG A 180 -8.34 7.69 7.07
CA ARG A 180 -7.77 8.90 6.48
C ARG A 180 -6.25 8.97 6.67
N LYS A 181 -5.75 8.62 7.85
CA LYS A 181 -4.31 8.61 8.14
C LYS A 181 -3.56 7.54 7.37
N TRP A 182 -4.16 6.37 7.20
CA TRP A 182 -3.65 5.33 6.31
C TRP A 182 -3.59 5.84 4.86
N GLU A 183 -4.64 6.45 4.36
CA GLU A 183 -4.70 7.05 3.02
C GLU A 183 -3.62 8.14 2.83
N GLU A 184 -3.35 8.96 3.85
CA GLU A 184 -2.26 9.95 3.83
C GLU A 184 -0.87 9.27 3.72
N ALA A 185 -0.69 8.13 4.34
CA ALA A 185 0.57 7.39 4.34
C ALA A 185 0.79 6.54 3.09
N TRP A 186 -0.25 5.87 2.59
CA TRP A 186 -0.15 4.82 1.57
C TRP A 186 -0.87 5.14 0.26
N GLY A 187 -1.81 6.09 0.25
CA GLY A 187 -2.57 6.49 -0.92
C GLY A 187 -3.97 5.88 -1.02
N PRO A 188 -4.51 5.72 -2.23
CA PRO A 188 -5.86 5.21 -2.44
C PRO A 188 -6.02 3.77 -1.94
N THR A 189 -7.19 3.45 -1.39
CA THR A 189 -7.51 2.09 -0.91
C THR A 189 -7.89 1.13 -2.02
N ASP A 190 -8.39 1.67 -3.13
CA ASP A 190 -8.87 0.92 -4.29
C ASP A 190 -8.09 1.37 -5.52
N TYR A 191 -7.30 0.47 -6.10
CA TYR A 191 -6.41 0.79 -7.21
C TYR A 191 -5.99 -0.46 -7.98
N SER A 192 -5.36 -0.27 -9.14
CA SER A 192 -4.82 -1.37 -9.92
C SER A 192 -3.43 -1.06 -10.48
N PHE A 193 -2.70 -2.11 -10.84
CA PHE A 193 -1.41 -2.01 -11.51
C PHE A 193 -1.14 -3.25 -12.35
N ASP A 194 -0.33 -3.10 -13.39
CA ASP A 194 0.05 -4.18 -14.29
C ASP A 194 1.51 -4.57 -14.10
N ARG A 195 1.79 -5.87 -14.02
CA ARG A 195 3.15 -6.40 -14.10
C ARG A 195 3.20 -7.63 -15.02
N GLY A 196 4.17 -7.64 -15.93
CA GLY A 196 4.23 -8.69 -16.94
C GLY A 196 2.91 -8.80 -17.72
N ASN A 197 2.23 -9.94 -17.62
CA ASN A 197 0.92 -10.19 -18.23
C ASN A 197 -0.23 -10.23 -17.20
N VAL A 198 0.01 -9.77 -15.99
CA VAL A 198 -0.97 -9.84 -14.89
C VAL A 198 -1.47 -8.44 -14.55
N HIS A 199 -2.78 -8.29 -14.50
CA HIS A 199 -3.46 -7.13 -13.94
C HIS A 199 -3.81 -7.41 -12.48
N TYR A 200 -3.27 -6.61 -11.58
CA TYR A 200 -3.53 -6.67 -10.14
C TYR A 200 -4.58 -5.64 -9.76
N VAL A 201 -5.56 -6.07 -9.01
CA VAL A 201 -6.60 -5.19 -8.47
C VAL A 201 -6.57 -5.27 -6.95
N CYS A 202 -6.37 -4.13 -6.31
CA CYS A 202 -6.37 -3.97 -4.86
C CYS A 202 -7.65 -3.26 -4.46
N ILE A 203 -8.40 -3.84 -3.53
CA ILE A 203 -9.72 -3.34 -3.12
C ILE A 203 -9.83 -3.41 -1.60
N ASN A 204 -10.36 -2.36 -1.00
CA ASN A 204 -10.80 -2.38 0.39
C ASN A 204 -12.17 -3.04 0.49
N ASN A 205 -12.19 -4.32 0.83
CA ASN A 205 -13.42 -5.12 0.99
C ASN A 205 -13.89 -5.20 2.44
N VAL A 206 -13.41 -4.31 3.32
CA VAL A 206 -13.83 -4.24 4.72
C VAL A 206 -14.72 -3.03 4.91
N ILE A 207 -16.02 -3.26 5.08
CA ILE A 207 -17.03 -2.23 5.27
C ILE A 207 -17.46 -2.19 6.74
N TYR A 208 -17.36 -1.03 7.37
CA TYR A 208 -17.77 -0.82 8.74
C TYR A 208 -19.18 -0.21 8.81
N TYR A 209 -20.02 -0.80 9.66
CA TYR A 209 -21.37 -0.35 9.93
C TYR A 209 -21.49 0.21 11.35
N ARG A 210 -22.54 0.99 11.59
CA ARG A 210 -22.94 1.48 12.92
C ARG A 210 -21.79 2.18 13.68
N GLY A 211 -21.10 3.09 13.00
CA GLY A 211 -20.03 3.87 13.61
C GLY A 211 -18.78 3.06 14.01
N GLY A 212 -18.53 1.95 13.31
CA GLY A 212 -17.35 1.12 13.55
C GLY A 212 -17.55 -0.03 14.52
N ALA A 213 -18.76 -0.17 15.12
CA ALA A 213 -19.04 -1.25 16.06
C ALA A 213 -19.15 -2.64 15.41
N TYR A 214 -19.30 -2.67 14.09
CA TYR A 214 -19.48 -3.90 13.34
C TYR A 214 -18.89 -3.75 11.93
N TYR A 215 -18.20 -4.74 11.44
CA TYR A 215 -17.73 -4.78 10.06
C TYR A 215 -18.09 -6.10 9.39
N GLN A 216 -18.22 -6.05 8.07
CA GLN A 216 -18.48 -7.23 7.25
C GLN A 216 -17.35 -7.34 6.20
N PRO A 217 -16.52 -8.37 6.28
CA PRO A 217 -15.48 -8.61 5.29
C PRO A 217 -16.09 -9.21 4.02
N GLY A 218 -15.45 -8.92 2.88
CA GLY A 218 -15.82 -9.54 1.60
C GLY A 218 -16.98 -8.88 0.87
N GLU A 219 -17.52 -7.76 1.36
CA GLU A 219 -18.47 -6.95 0.61
C GLU A 219 -17.77 -5.90 -0.25
N LEU A 220 -18.38 -5.59 -1.38
CA LEU A 220 -18.02 -4.48 -2.25
C LEU A 220 -19.19 -3.52 -2.35
N THR A 221 -18.88 -2.23 -2.42
CA THR A 221 -19.92 -1.22 -2.68
C THR A 221 -20.29 -1.18 -4.16
N ASP A 222 -21.46 -0.59 -4.48
CA ASP A 222 -21.89 -0.41 -5.86
C ASP A 222 -20.87 0.44 -6.67
N GLU A 223 -20.23 1.41 -6.02
CA GLU A 223 -19.15 2.22 -6.63
C GLU A 223 -17.93 1.38 -6.95
N GLN A 224 -17.51 0.48 -6.05
CA GLN A 224 -16.40 -0.45 -6.29
C GLN A 224 -16.74 -1.42 -7.42
N MET A 225 -17.98 -1.93 -7.45
CA MET A 225 -18.46 -2.81 -8.53
C MET A 225 -18.50 -2.09 -9.88
N ALA A 226 -18.87 -0.82 -9.90
CA ALA A 226 -18.86 -0.01 -11.13
C ALA A 226 -17.44 0.38 -11.58
N TRP A 227 -16.49 0.44 -10.64
CA TRP A 227 -15.08 0.74 -10.91
C TRP A 227 -14.34 -0.48 -11.47
N LEU A 228 -14.65 -1.69 -11.02
CA LEU A 228 -14.12 -2.98 -11.51
C LEU A 228 -14.54 -3.23 -12.97
#